data_ae6dc47be4fbdbfeeba8713551d5111b
#
_entry.id   ae6dc47be4fbdbfeeba8713551d5111b
#
_cell.length_a   1.000
_cell.length_b   1.000
_cell.length_c   1.000
_cell.angle_alpha   90.00
_cell.angle_beta   90.00
_cell.angle_gamma   90.00
#
_symmetry.space_group_name_H-M   'P 1'
#
loop_
_entity.id
_entity.type
_entity.pdbx_description
1 polymer ?
#
loop_
_entity_poly.entity_id
_entity_poly.type
_entity_poly.pdbx_seq_one_letter_code
_entity_poly.pdbx_strand_id
1 'polypeptide(L)'
;MNLKDLISSIDVSGLLLSLSGTVLGVLFAVSEYHVDLTVALALILTVVPMHIHMQTSGRWWMAASVLCSLLAVYSSYGTLFSLESLVLLLFAYFIIRLAKGMGGRGRVSDGILTCFLKGPVALTGAYFLCTHSFPFWIFLFPSLSVGLLCVAADGTQDRYSRHILTVLIFIGVILMTVFLFLRIFSPAHFLFLLVLPVFIYIIVRMYTKKEQTPDIYRPALSISVFAFALLTGLGFIGHLL
;
A
#
# COMPACT_ATOMS: atom_id res chain seq x y z
N MET A 1 -21.52 16.76 10.52
CA MET A 1 -21.49 15.64 9.59
C MET A 1 -21.91 14.40 10.36
N ASN A 2 -23.00 13.76 9.96
CA ASN A 2 -23.51 12.55 10.65
C ASN A 2 -22.56 11.39 10.38
N LEU A 3 -22.44 10.43 11.31
CA LEU A 3 -21.57 9.26 11.17
C LEU A 3 -21.89 8.46 9.87
N LYS A 4 -23.16 8.41 9.49
CA LYS A 4 -23.61 7.78 8.23
C LYS A 4 -23.07 8.49 6.99
N ASP A 5 -23.06 9.83 7.00
CA ASP A 5 -22.54 10.63 5.88
C ASP A 5 -21.02 10.50 5.78
N LEU A 6 -20.32 10.36 6.92
CA LEU A 6 -18.89 10.11 6.96
C LEU A 6 -18.57 8.74 6.34
N ILE A 7 -19.26 7.67 6.77
CA ILE A 7 -19.01 6.30 6.30
C ILE A 7 -19.31 6.19 4.80
N SER A 8 -20.37 6.84 4.31
CA SER A 8 -20.72 6.84 2.88
C SER A 8 -19.75 7.64 2.00
N SER A 9 -19.01 8.58 2.59
CA SER A 9 -18.02 9.41 1.89
C SER A 9 -16.62 8.80 1.83
N ILE A 10 -16.34 7.74 2.61
CA ILE A 10 -15.02 7.08 2.62
C ILE A 10 -14.87 6.22 1.37
N ASP A 11 -13.87 6.52 0.55
CA ASP A 11 -13.43 5.65 -0.54
C ASP A 11 -12.72 4.40 0.02
N VAL A 12 -13.51 3.37 0.31
CA VAL A 12 -13.02 2.08 0.83
C VAL A 12 -11.98 1.47 -0.11
N SER A 13 -12.17 1.60 -1.42
CA SER A 13 -11.23 1.10 -2.43
C SER A 13 -9.86 1.76 -2.30
N GLY A 14 -9.83 3.07 -2.22
CA GLY A 14 -8.60 3.83 -2.01
C GLY A 14 -7.94 3.55 -0.66
N LEU A 15 -8.75 3.32 0.40
CA LEU A 15 -8.24 2.94 1.72
C LEU A 15 -7.53 1.58 1.68
N LEU A 16 -8.13 0.56 1.06
CA LEU A 16 -7.51 -0.76 0.90
C LEU A 16 -6.17 -0.67 0.15
N LEU A 17 -6.11 0.13 -0.92
CA LEU A 17 -4.87 0.36 -1.65
C LEU A 17 -3.81 1.06 -0.79
N SER A 18 -4.21 2.02 0.04
CA SER A 18 -3.28 2.71 0.94
C SER A 18 -2.76 1.79 2.05
N LEU A 19 -3.57 0.83 2.50
CA LEU A 19 -3.19 -0.17 3.50
C LEU A 19 -2.28 -1.27 2.93
N SER A 20 -2.38 -1.60 1.64
CA SER A 20 -1.70 -2.74 1.04
C SER A 20 -0.18 -2.74 1.28
N GLY A 21 0.49 -1.62 1.01
CA GLY A 21 1.94 -1.49 1.22
C GLY A 21 2.32 -1.56 2.70
N THR A 22 1.59 -0.87 3.57
CA THR A 22 1.86 -0.85 5.01
C THR A 22 1.68 -2.22 5.64
N VAL A 23 0.57 -2.92 5.32
CA VAL A 23 0.29 -4.27 5.82
C VAL A 23 1.38 -5.25 5.38
N LEU A 24 1.78 -5.20 4.10
CA LEU A 24 2.85 -6.08 3.60
C LEU A 24 4.17 -5.79 4.29
N GLY A 25 4.52 -4.52 4.52
CA GLY A 25 5.73 -4.13 5.22
C GLY A 25 5.77 -4.63 6.67
N VAL A 26 4.66 -4.52 7.39
CA VAL A 26 4.51 -5.06 8.75
C VAL A 26 4.64 -6.58 8.74
N LEU A 27 3.97 -7.29 7.83
CA LEU A 27 4.01 -8.74 7.75
C LEU A 27 5.42 -9.27 7.40
N PHE A 28 6.15 -8.59 6.53
CA PHE A 28 7.55 -8.90 6.28
C PHE A 28 8.42 -8.68 7.53
N ALA A 29 8.18 -7.60 8.27
CA ALA A 29 8.89 -7.37 9.53
C ALA A 29 8.62 -8.47 10.55
N VAL A 30 7.35 -8.87 10.72
CA VAL A 30 6.94 -9.96 11.63
C VAL A 30 7.57 -11.30 11.23
N SER A 31 7.78 -11.55 9.94
CA SER A 31 8.40 -12.79 9.48
C SER A 31 9.92 -12.89 9.76
N GLU A 32 10.58 -11.77 9.96
CA GLU A 32 12.04 -11.74 10.16
C GLU A 32 12.44 -11.35 11.59
N TYR A 33 11.57 -10.65 12.32
CA TYR A 33 11.86 -10.08 13.63
C TYR A 33 10.68 -10.18 14.60
N HIS A 34 10.99 -10.12 15.89
CA HIS A 34 9.96 -9.89 16.90
C HIS A 34 9.50 -8.44 16.84
N VAL A 35 8.33 -8.21 16.24
CA VAL A 35 7.74 -6.88 16.09
C VAL A 35 6.84 -6.57 17.27
N ASP A 36 6.98 -5.38 17.85
CA ASP A 36 6.02 -4.89 18.84
C ASP A 36 4.65 -4.65 18.17
N LEU A 37 3.64 -5.32 18.69
CA LEU A 37 2.26 -5.19 18.22
C LEU A 37 1.77 -3.74 18.26
N THR A 38 2.24 -2.94 19.21
CA THR A 38 1.88 -1.53 19.35
C THR A 38 2.37 -0.73 18.14
N VAL A 39 3.62 -0.98 17.69
CA VAL A 39 4.18 -0.34 16.48
C VAL A 39 3.37 -0.71 15.24
N ALA A 40 3.10 -2.01 15.07
CA ALA A 40 2.34 -2.53 13.95
C ALA A 40 0.92 -1.94 13.87
N LEU A 41 0.21 -1.92 14.99
CA LEU A 41 -1.14 -1.34 15.07
C LEU A 41 -1.13 0.18 14.84
N ALA A 42 -0.18 0.90 15.44
CA ALA A 42 -0.07 2.35 15.27
C ALA A 42 0.21 2.73 13.81
N LEU A 43 1.03 1.95 13.10
CA LEU A 43 1.29 2.15 11.67
C LEU A 43 0.03 1.95 10.82
N ILE A 44 -0.68 0.85 11.02
CA ILE A 44 -1.94 0.59 10.31
C ILE A 44 -2.96 1.68 10.61
N LEU A 45 -3.10 2.08 11.89
CA LEU A 45 -4.00 3.14 12.32
C LEU A 45 -3.61 4.53 11.79
N THR A 46 -2.35 4.76 11.45
CA THR A 46 -1.90 6.02 10.82
C THR A 46 -2.48 6.18 9.41
N VAL A 47 -2.59 5.09 8.65
CA VAL A 47 -3.06 5.13 7.26
C VAL A 47 -4.54 5.52 7.16
N VAL A 48 -5.37 5.06 8.08
CA VAL A 48 -6.82 5.30 8.03
C VAL A 48 -7.19 6.80 8.12
N PRO A 49 -6.81 7.54 9.17
CA PRO A 49 -7.13 8.96 9.26
C PRO A 49 -6.39 9.80 8.21
N MET A 50 -5.21 9.37 7.78
CA MET A 50 -4.49 10.02 6.68
C MET A 50 -5.28 9.91 5.37
N HIS A 51 -5.80 8.74 5.05
CA HIS A 51 -6.63 8.53 3.87
C HIS A 51 -7.91 9.38 3.92
N ILE A 52 -8.61 9.39 5.06
CA ILE A 52 -9.81 10.21 5.25
C ILE A 52 -9.47 11.71 5.16
N HIS A 53 -8.33 12.15 5.71
CA HIS A 53 -7.87 13.54 5.57
C HIS A 53 -7.66 13.93 4.11
N MET A 54 -7.06 13.08 3.31
CA MET A 54 -6.83 13.34 1.87
C MET A 54 -8.13 13.53 1.10
N GLN A 55 -9.21 12.83 1.50
CA GLN A 55 -10.52 12.94 0.86
C GLN A 55 -11.35 14.14 1.35
N THR A 56 -11.35 14.36 2.68
CA THR A 56 -12.27 15.34 3.30
C THR A 56 -11.62 16.68 3.62
N SER A 57 -10.28 16.76 3.54
CA SER A 57 -9.46 17.92 3.99
C SER A 57 -9.73 18.34 5.45
N GLY A 58 -10.32 17.47 6.25
CA GLY A 58 -10.68 17.72 7.64
C GLY A 58 -9.44 17.81 8.55
N ARG A 59 -9.24 18.93 9.23
CA ARG A 59 -8.06 19.15 10.10
C ARG A 59 -7.92 18.11 11.22
N TRP A 60 -9.03 17.62 11.75
CA TRP A 60 -9.05 16.62 12.81
C TRP A 60 -8.46 15.27 12.37
N TRP A 61 -8.71 14.87 11.13
CA TRP A 61 -8.14 13.64 10.57
C TRP A 61 -6.64 13.73 10.37
N MET A 62 -6.15 14.92 10.00
CA MET A 62 -4.71 15.19 9.96
C MET A 62 -4.10 15.10 11.36
N ALA A 63 -4.73 15.69 12.37
CA ALA A 63 -4.26 15.61 13.74
C ALA A 63 -4.24 14.16 14.25
N ALA A 64 -5.29 13.37 13.98
CA ALA A 64 -5.34 11.95 14.32
C ALA A 64 -4.22 11.15 13.65
N SER A 65 -3.96 11.38 12.34
CA SER A 65 -2.87 10.73 11.62
C SER A 65 -1.51 11.08 12.21
N VAL A 66 -1.28 12.36 12.54
CA VAL A 66 -0.03 12.81 13.19
C VAL A 66 0.14 12.14 14.54
N LEU A 67 -0.91 12.08 15.38
CA LEU A 67 -0.84 11.42 16.68
C LEU A 67 -0.52 9.92 16.55
N CYS A 68 -1.15 9.20 15.61
CA CYS A 68 -0.83 7.79 15.36
C CYS A 68 0.61 7.62 14.85
N SER A 69 1.10 8.52 13.99
CA SER A 69 2.48 8.50 13.51
C SER A 69 3.48 8.74 14.65
N LEU A 70 3.19 9.70 15.53
CA LEU A 70 4.01 9.97 16.71
C LEU A 70 4.03 8.75 17.66
N LEU A 71 2.87 8.12 17.84
CA LEU A 71 2.78 6.89 18.64
C LEU A 71 3.62 5.76 18.03
N ALA A 72 3.55 5.56 16.71
CA ALA A 72 4.34 4.55 16.02
C ALA A 72 5.85 4.79 16.19
N VAL A 73 6.29 6.03 15.99
CA VAL A 73 7.70 6.42 16.17
C VAL A 73 8.14 6.28 17.63
N TYR A 74 7.33 6.72 18.58
CA TYR A 74 7.63 6.60 20.01
C TYR A 74 7.72 5.12 20.44
N SER A 75 6.77 4.30 20.01
CA SER A 75 6.78 2.85 20.33
C SER A 75 7.97 2.13 19.69
N SER A 76 8.42 2.58 18.51
CA SER A 76 9.56 2.00 17.81
C SER A 76 10.91 2.38 18.45
N TYR A 77 11.08 3.66 18.83
CA TYR A 77 12.37 4.19 19.30
C TYR A 77 12.44 4.45 20.80
N GLY A 78 11.33 4.36 21.53
CA GLY A 78 11.23 4.75 22.94
C GLY A 78 11.38 6.26 23.19
N THR A 79 11.58 7.07 22.13
CA THR A 79 11.73 8.53 22.22
C THR A 79 11.34 9.21 20.92
N LEU A 80 10.79 10.42 21.01
CA LEU A 80 10.50 11.28 19.83
C LEU A 80 11.65 12.24 19.51
N PHE A 81 12.67 12.30 20.36
CA PHE A 81 13.77 13.26 20.25
C PHE A 81 15.07 12.66 19.73
N SER A 82 15.05 11.43 19.25
CA SER A 82 16.20 10.89 18.53
C SER A 82 16.33 11.55 17.15
N LEU A 83 17.55 11.60 16.61
CA LEU A 83 17.79 12.16 15.28
C LEU A 83 17.01 11.39 14.20
N GLU A 84 16.94 10.08 14.33
CA GLU A 84 16.21 9.21 13.41
C GLU A 84 14.71 9.48 13.44
N SER A 85 14.13 9.64 14.63
CA SER A 85 12.71 10.01 14.81
C SER A 85 12.38 11.32 14.12
N LEU A 86 13.22 12.34 14.31
CA LEU A 86 13.04 13.67 13.70
C LEU A 86 13.16 13.59 12.16
N VAL A 87 14.13 12.85 11.64
CA VAL A 87 14.29 12.65 10.19
C VAL A 87 13.07 11.95 9.61
N LEU A 88 12.55 10.91 10.25
CA LEU A 88 11.35 10.21 9.80
C LEU A 88 10.11 11.11 9.79
N LEU A 89 9.91 11.90 10.82
CA LEU A 89 8.79 12.83 10.90
C LEU A 89 8.89 13.93 9.83
N LEU A 90 10.08 14.47 9.59
CA LEU A 90 10.33 15.43 8.51
C LEU A 90 10.09 14.81 7.13
N PHE A 91 10.54 13.57 6.93
CA PHE A 91 10.31 12.83 5.69
C PHE A 91 8.82 12.57 5.46
N ALA A 92 8.08 12.13 6.48
CA ALA A 92 6.63 11.95 6.41
C ALA A 92 5.91 13.27 6.08
N TYR A 93 6.29 14.37 6.73
CA TYR A 93 5.75 15.70 6.42
C TYR A 93 6.03 16.11 4.97
N PHE A 94 7.26 15.93 4.50
CA PHE A 94 7.65 16.23 3.11
C PHE A 94 6.82 15.41 2.09
N ILE A 95 6.62 14.11 2.35
CA ILE A 95 5.78 13.26 1.50
C ILE A 95 4.34 13.75 1.44
N ILE A 96 3.76 14.12 2.60
CA ILE A 96 2.39 14.66 2.65
C ILE A 96 2.29 15.95 1.84
N ARG A 97 3.28 16.83 1.94
CA ARG A 97 3.33 18.10 1.17
C ARG A 97 3.50 17.86 -0.32
N LEU A 98 4.33 16.90 -0.70
CA LEU A 98 4.51 16.47 -2.10
C LEU A 98 3.20 15.92 -2.66
N ALA A 99 2.54 15.02 -1.95
CA ALA A 99 1.27 14.43 -2.36
C ALA A 99 0.19 15.50 -2.59
N LYS A 100 0.10 16.51 -1.70
CA LYS A 100 -0.84 17.64 -1.87
C LYS A 100 -0.44 18.59 -2.99
N GLY A 101 0.85 18.83 -3.20
CA GLY A 101 1.34 19.79 -4.21
C GLY A 101 1.31 19.26 -5.65
N MET A 102 1.18 17.96 -5.84
CA MET A 102 1.20 17.31 -7.15
C MET A 102 -0.21 17.02 -7.70
N GLY A 103 -1.25 17.12 -6.89
CA GLY A 103 -2.63 16.97 -7.35
C GLY A 103 -2.94 17.96 -8.47
N GLY A 104 -3.20 17.42 -9.69
CA GLY A 104 -3.50 18.21 -10.89
C GLY A 104 -2.37 18.45 -11.87
N ARG A 105 -1.17 17.88 -11.66
CA ARG A 105 -0.01 18.06 -12.58
C ARG A 105 0.02 17.14 -13.80
N GLY A 106 -0.86 16.17 -13.89
CA GLY A 106 -0.99 15.27 -15.05
C GLY A 106 -1.05 13.79 -14.68
N ARG A 107 -1.66 13.01 -15.56
CA ARG A 107 -1.96 11.58 -15.31
C ARG A 107 -0.72 10.74 -14.98
N VAL A 108 0.39 10.99 -15.65
CA VAL A 108 1.63 10.21 -15.48
C VAL A 108 2.29 10.53 -14.15
N SER A 109 2.38 11.81 -13.77
CA SER A 109 2.98 12.22 -12.50
C SER A 109 2.19 11.72 -11.29
N ASP A 110 0.85 11.73 -11.38
CA ASP A 110 -0.02 11.18 -10.34
C ASP A 110 0.15 9.66 -10.21
N GLY A 111 0.31 8.95 -11.32
CA GLY A 111 0.59 7.52 -11.32
C GLY A 111 1.93 7.17 -10.68
N ILE A 112 3.00 7.88 -11.05
CA ILE A 112 4.34 7.69 -10.46
C ILE A 112 4.29 7.95 -8.95
N LEU A 113 3.63 9.03 -8.53
CA LEU A 113 3.50 9.37 -7.12
C LEU A 113 2.71 8.31 -6.36
N THR A 114 1.58 7.85 -6.89
CA THR A 114 0.76 6.78 -6.31
C THR A 114 1.58 5.49 -6.17
N CYS A 115 2.32 5.10 -7.21
CA CYS A 115 3.22 3.95 -7.19
C CYS A 115 4.22 4.07 -6.05
N PHE A 116 4.91 5.22 -5.97
CA PHE A 116 5.96 5.43 -4.98
C PHE A 116 5.43 5.52 -3.55
N LEU A 117 4.33 6.21 -3.32
CA LEU A 117 3.76 6.38 -1.98
C LEU A 117 3.12 5.10 -1.45
N LYS A 118 2.30 4.40 -2.25
CA LYS A 118 1.57 3.20 -1.81
C LYS A 118 2.43 1.93 -1.86
N GLY A 119 3.51 1.92 -2.64
CA GLY A 119 4.47 0.84 -2.70
C GLY A 119 5.71 1.11 -1.85
N PRO A 120 6.79 1.66 -2.44
CA PRO A 120 8.07 1.85 -1.77
C PRO A 120 8.00 2.54 -0.42
N VAL A 121 7.34 3.69 -0.32
CA VAL A 121 7.28 4.45 0.93
C VAL A 121 6.48 3.74 2.01
N ALA A 122 5.28 3.24 1.67
CA ALA A 122 4.42 2.59 2.64
C ALA A 122 5.02 1.27 3.15
N LEU A 123 5.54 0.43 2.25
CA LEU A 123 6.08 -0.88 2.60
C LEU A 123 7.40 -0.74 3.36
N THR A 124 8.37 -0.01 2.79
CA THR A 124 9.69 0.15 3.44
C THR A 124 9.64 0.98 4.71
N GLY A 125 8.80 2.01 4.74
CA GLY A 125 8.59 2.80 5.94
C GLY A 125 8.02 1.96 7.09
N ALA A 126 7.02 1.13 6.80
CA ALA A 126 6.45 0.22 7.80
C ALA A 126 7.46 -0.83 8.25
N TYR A 127 8.17 -1.48 7.33
CA TYR A 127 9.22 -2.45 7.65
C TYR A 127 10.32 -1.81 8.50
N PHE A 128 10.83 -0.64 8.09
CA PHE A 128 11.90 0.07 8.79
C PHE A 128 11.51 0.44 10.23
N LEU A 129 10.31 0.97 10.45
CA LEU A 129 9.84 1.31 11.79
C LEU A 129 9.67 0.09 12.70
N CYS A 130 9.40 -1.08 12.12
CA CYS A 130 9.30 -2.31 12.88
C CYS A 130 10.65 -2.96 13.19
N THR A 131 11.66 -2.78 12.33
CA THR A 131 12.91 -3.58 12.37
C THR A 131 14.18 -2.77 12.56
N HIS A 132 14.12 -1.44 12.36
CA HIS A 132 15.28 -0.53 12.28
C HIS A 132 16.31 -0.93 11.21
N SER A 133 15.90 -1.76 10.24
CA SER A 133 16.75 -2.22 9.14
C SER A 133 16.14 -1.89 7.79
N PHE A 134 16.98 -1.76 6.77
CA PHE A 134 16.56 -1.37 5.43
C PHE A 134 17.07 -2.37 4.38
N PRO A 135 16.41 -3.51 4.20
CA PRO A 135 16.84 -4.48 3.20
C PRO A 135 16.45 -4.02 1.79
N PHE A 136 17.48 -3.86 0.96
CA PHE A 136 17.33 -3.38 -0.43
C PHE A 136 16.37 -4.23 -1.27
N TRP A 137 16.37 -5.55 -1.07
CA TRP A 137 15.52 -6.47 -1.82
C TRP A 137 14.02 -6.29 -1.55
N ILE A 138 13.63 -6.00 -0.29
CA ILE A 138 12.24 -5.70 0.07
C ILE A 138 11.82 -4.36 -0.54
N PHE A 139 12.76 -3.42 -0.63
CA PHE A 139 12.49 -2.14 -1.28
C PHE A 139 12.20 -2.32 -2.77
N LEU A 140 13.06 -3.02 -3.50
CA LEU A 140 13.06 -2.97 -4.97
C LEU A 140 11.88 -3.74 -5.59
N PHE A 141 11.69 -5.01 -5.26
CA PHE A 141 10.74 -5.87 -5.97
C PHE A 141 9.31 -5.82 -5.41
N PRO A 142 9.06 -6.20 -4.15
CA PRO A 142 7.69 -6.26 -3.64
C PRO A 142 7.07 -4.88 -3.46
N SER A 143 7.86 -3.86 -3.14
CA SER A 143 7.36 -2.50 -3.01
C SER A 143 6.92 -1.92 -4.35
N LEU A 144 7.71 -2.10 -5.41
CA LEU A 144 7.32 -1.70 -6.77
C LEU A 144 6.13 -2.53 -7.27
N SER A 145 6.10 -3.83 -6.97
CA SER A 145 4.97 -4.70 -7.30
C SER A 145 3.65 -4.12 -6.75
N VAL A 146 3.58 -3.89 -5.44
CA VAL A 146 2.38 -3.33 -4.80
C VAL A 146 2.07 -1.93 -5.34
N GLY A 147 3.08 -1.09 -5.52
CA GLY A 147 2.92 0.25 -6.09
C GLY A 147 2.27 0.23 -7.47
N LEU A 148 2.74 -0.62 -8.37
CA LEU A 148 2.19 -0.76 -9.73
C LEU A 148 0.76 -1.31 -9.72
N LEU A 149 0.47 -2.28 -8.87
CA LEU A 149 -0.88 -2.81 -8.69
C LEU A 149 -1.84 -1.74 -8.14
N CYS A 150 -1.38 -0.90 -7.22
CA CYS A 150 -2.15 0.25 -6.72
C CYS A 150 -2.43 1.27 -7.84
N VAL A 151 -1.44 1.56 -8.70
CA VAL A 151 -1.64 2.43 -9.88
C VAL A 151 -2.64 1.82 -10.85
N ALA A 152 -2.58 0.51 -11.08
CA ALA A 152 -3.54 -0.17 -11.95
C ALA A 152 -4.97 -0.03 -11.40
N ALA A 153 -5.17 -0.23 -10.10
CA ALA A 153 -6.49 -0.10 -9.48
C ALA A 153 -7.02 1.35 -9.45
N ASP A 154 -6.18 2.33 -9.09
CA ASP A 154 -6.56 3.75 -9.11
C ASP A 154 -6.72 4.29 -10.54
N GLY A 155 -5.96 3.75 -11.48
CA GLY A 155 -5.97 4.15 -12.89
C GLY A 155 -7.25 3.78 -13.65
N THR A 156 -8.11 2.94 -13.08
CA THR A 156 -9.41 2.57 -13.66
C THR A 156 -10.38 3.75 -13.76
N GLN A 157 -10.17 4.82 -12.98
CA GLN A 157 -10.97 6.05 -13.03
C GLN A 157 -10.65 6.90 -14.28
N ASP A 158 -10.81 6.34 -15.48
CA ASP A 158 -10.55 6.99 -16.79
C ASP A 158 -9.15 7.59 -16.97
N ARG A 159 -8.20 7.25 -16.09
CA ARG A 159 -6.84 7.76 -16.16
C ARG A 159 -5.97 7.03 -17.18
N TYR A 160 -6.16 5.72 -17.34
CA TYR A 160 -5.34 4.88 -18.21
C TYR A 160 -6.19 4.00 -19.13
N SER A 161 -5.62 3.68 -20.29
CA SER A 161 -6.23 2.70 -21.19
C SER A 161 -6.20 1.29 -20.59
N ARG A 162 -7.12 0.41 -21.03
CA ARG A 162 -7.19 -1.00 -20.59
C ARG A 162 -5.87 -1.74 -20.80
N HIS A 163 -5.15 -1.43 -21.88
CA HIS A 163 -3.85 -2.03 -22.16
C HIS A 163 -2.80 -1.64 -21.11
N ILE A 164 -2.74 -0.36 -20.73
CA ILE A 164 -1.82 0.12 -19.69
C ILE A 164 -2.16 -0.55 -18.35
N LEU A 165 -3.43 -0.61 -17.97
CA LEU A 165 -3.85 -1.27 -16.73
C LEU A 165 -3.45 -2.74 -16.71
N THR A 166 -3.66 -3.46 -17.81
CA THR A 166 -3.26 -4.86 -17.94
C THR A 166 -1.75 -5.03 -17.80
N VAL A 167 -0.96 -4.19 -18.47
CA VAL A 167 0.52 -4.22 -18.39
C VAL A 167 0.99 -3.96 -16.97
N LEU A 168 0.41 -2.98 -16.27
CA LEU A 168 0.76 -2.69 -14.88
C LEU A 168 0.49 -3.88 -13.94
N ILE A 169 -0.67 -4.56 -14.11
CA ILE A 169 -0.99 -5.76 -13.34
C ILE A 169 0.04 -6.86 -13.61
N PHE A 170 0.36 -7.15 -14.87
CA PHE A 170 1.33 -8.19 -15.22
C PHE A 170 2.71 -7.88 -14.67
N ILE A 171 3.22 -6.66 -14.85
CA ILE A 171 4.53 -6.27 -14.31
C ILE A 171 4.55 -6.39 -12.79
N GLY A 172 3.49 -5.92 -12.11
CA GLY A 172 3.40 -6.03 -10.66
C GLY A 172 3.47 -7.49 -10.17
N VAL A 173 2.69 -8.38 -10.78
CA VAL A 173 2.71 -9.82 -10.44
C VAL A 173 4.07 -10.45 -10.75
N ILE A 174 4.68 -10.14 -11.90
CA ILE A 174 5.99 -10.66 -12.29
C ILE A 174 7.06 -10.22 -11.28
N LEU A 175 7.10 -8.96 -10.88
CA LEU A 175 8.08 -8.45 -9.90
C LEU A 175 7.98 -9.21 -8.57
N MET A 176 6.76 -9.46 -8.07
CA MET A 176 6.59 -10.25 -6.86
C MET A 176 7.05 -11.69 -7.06
N THR A 177 6.70 -12.30 -8.18
CA THR A 177 7.11 -13.67 -8.49
C THR A 177 8.64 -13.79 -8.56
N VAL A 178 9.30 -12.86 -9.25
CA VAL A 178 10.78 -12.81 -9.33
C VAL A 178 11.40 -12.68 -7.93
N PHE A 179 10.86 -11.80 -7.09
CA PHE A 179 11.33 -11.67 -5.71
C PHE A 179 11.26 -12.98 -4.94
N LEU A 180 10.14 -13.70 -5.04
CA LEU A 180 9.96 -14.97 -4.34
C LEU A 180 10.91 -16.05 -4.86
N PHE A 181 11.17 -16.10 -6.17
CA PHE A 181 12.17 -17.01 -6.73
C PHE A 181 13.61 -16.71 -6.25
N LEU A 182 13.92 -15.45 -6.00
CA LEU A 182 15.25 -15.06 -5.50
C LEU A 182 15.44 -15.32 -4.00
N ARG A 183 14.35 -15.42 -3.22
CA ARG A 183 14.44 -15.44 -1.76
C ARG A 183 14.43 -16.82 -1.13
N ILE A 184 13.85 -17.85 -1.64
CA ILE A 184 13.87 -19.25 -1.17
C ILE A 184 12.47 -19.89 -1.42
N PHE A 185 12.50 -21.11 -1.94
CA PHE A 185 11.32 -21.88 -2.27
C PHE A 185 10.63 -22.46 -1.02
N SER A 186 9.60 -21.77 -0.52
CA SER A 186 8.59 -22.43 0.32
C SER A 186 7.23 -22.38 -0.40
N PRO A 187 6.45 -23.48 -0.39
CA PRO A 187 5.11 -23.48 -0.98
C PRO A 187 4.19 -22.39 -0.41
N ALA A 188 4.36 -22.03 0.86
CA ALA A 188 3.60 -20.98 1.53
C ALA A 188 3.80 -19.60 0.86
N HIS A 189 4.96 -19.32 0.28
CA HIS A 189 5.23 -18.07 -0.41
C HIS A 189 4.33 -17.84 -1.64
N PHE A 190 3.75 -18.91 -2.20
CA PHE A 190 2.88 -18.83 -3.37
C PHE A 190 1.39 -18.62 -3.05
N LEU A 191 1.03 -18.35 -1.79
CA LEU A 191 -0.37 -18.07 -1.42
C LEU A 191 -0.98 -16.91 -2.21
N PHE A 192 -0.20 -15.92 -2.62
CA PHE A 192 -0.68 -14.81 -3.46
C PHE A 192 -1.23 -15.27 -4.82
N LEU A 193 -0.82 -16.46 -5.32
CA LEU A 193 -1.34 -17.02 -6.57
C LEU A 193 -2.85 -17.26 -6.52
N LEU A 194 -3.42 -17.41 -5.33
CA LEU A 194 -4.88 -17.54 -5.14
C LEU A 194 -5.65 -16.31 -5.64
N VAL A 195 -4.98 -15.15 -5.74
CA VAL A 195 -5.59 -13.92 -6.26
C VAL A 195 -5.49 -13.82 -7.78
N LEU A 196 -4.58 -14.55 -8.43
CA LEU A 196 -4.39 -14.47 -9.89
C LEU A 196 -5.65 -14.74 -10.71
N PRO A 197 -6.49 -15.74 -10.38
CA PRO A 197 -7.73 -15.97 -11.12
C PRO A 197 -8.64 -14.73 -11.13
N VAL A 198 -8.64 -13.95 -10.03
CA VAL A 198 -9.44 -12.73 -9.93
C VAL A 198 -8.87 -11.63 -10.84
N PHE A 199 -7.55 -11.44 -10.87
CA PHE A 199 -6.90 -10.52 -11.80
C PHE A 199 -7.18 -10.90 -13.26
N ILE A 200 -7.03 -12.17 -13.61
CA ILE A 200 -7.33 -12.68 -14.96
C ILE A 200 -8.81 -12.42 -15.31
N TYR A 201 -9.73 -12.75 -14.41
CA TYR A 201 -11.16 -12.51 -14.61
C TYR A 201 -11.45 -11.03 -14.89
N ILE A 202 -10.87 -10.11 -14.11
CA ILE A 202 -11.06 -8.67 -14.29
C ILE A 202 -10.50 -8.23 -15.65
N ILE A 203 -9.29 -8.67 -16.02
CA ILE A 203 -8.68 -8.37 -17.31
C ILE A 203 -9.59 -8.86 -18.46
N VAL A 204 -10.01 -10.11 -18.44
CA VAL A 204 -10.91 -10.66 -19.45
C VAL A 204 -12.20 -9.86 -19.55
N ARG A 205 -12.80 -9.48 -18.41
CA ARG A 205 -14.01 -8.66 -18.39
C ARG A 205 -13.81 -7.26 -18.97
N MET A 206 -12.68 -6.61 -18.69
CA MET A 206 -12.34 -5.31 -19.28
C MET A 206 -12.26 -5.34 -20.80
N TYR A 207 -11.87 -6.50 -21.40
CA TYR A 207 -11.80 -6.64 -22.84
C TYR A 207 -13.10 -7.15 -23.48
N THR A 208 -13.86 -7.99 -22.80
CA THR A 208 -15.12 -8.53 -23.33
C THR A 208 -16.28 -7.54 -23.25
N LYS A 209 -16.35 -6.75 -22.17
CA LYS A 209 -17.38 -5.71 -21.96
C LYS A 209 -16.84 -4.32 -22.29
N LYS A 210 -16.59 -4.07 -23.57
CA LYS A 210 -15.99 -2.82 -24.07
C LYS A 210 -16.82 -1.56 -23.78
N GLU A 211 -18.14 -1.69 -23.61
CA GLU A 211 -19.05 -0.59 -23.30
C GLU A 211 -18.98 -0.11 -21.85
N GLN A 212 -18.47 -0.93 -20.94
CA GLN A 212 -18.33 -0.56 -19.52
C GLN A 212 -17.02 0.19 -19.29
N THR A 213 -17.11 1.29 -18.54
CA THR A 213 -15.92 2.02 -18.10
C THR A 213 -15.07 1.15 -17.15
N PRO A 214 -13.74 1.24 -17.19
CA PRO A 214 -12.86 0.47 -16.29
C PRO A 214 -13.13 0.72 -14.81
N ASP A 215 -13.71 1.84 -14.45
CA ASP A 215 -14.02 2.26 -13.07
C ASP A 215 -14.91 1.26 -12.30
N ILE A 216 -15.80 0.57 -13.00
CA ILE A 216 -16.63 -0.49 -12.42
C ILE A 216 -15.82 -1.61 -11.77
N TYR A 217 -14.58 -1.82 -12.22
CA TYR A 217 -13.69 -2.87 -11.69
C TYR A 217 -12.79 -2.39 -10.55
N ARG A 218 -12.79 -1.09 -10.22
CA ARG A 218 -11.95 -0.51 -9.17
C ARG A 218 -12.12 -1.17 -7.80
N PRO A 219 -13.34 -1.40 -7.29
CA PRO A 219 -13.50 -2.07 -6.00
C PRO A 219 -12.91 -3.49 -6.00
N ALA A 220 -13.20 -4.26 -7.05
CA ALA A 220 -12.68 -5.62 -7.18
C ALA A 220 -11.15 -5.65 -7.28
N LEU A 221 -10.55 -4.75 -8.07
CA LEU A 221 -9.09 -4.61 -8.16
C LEU A 221 -8.48 -4.21 -6.83
N SER A 222 -9.06 -3.26 -6.11
CA SER A 222 -8.56 -2.79 -4.82
C SER A 222 -8.56 -3.90 -3.77
N ILE A 223 -9.65 -4.67 -3.69
CA ILE A 223 -9.73 -5.85 -2.83
C ILE A 223 -8.69 -6.89 -3.24
N SER A 224 -8.50 -7.12 -4.54
CA SER A 224 -7.51 -8.09 -5.03
C SER A 224 -6.08 -7.66 -4.72
N VAL A 225 -5.75 -6.38 -4.86
CA VAL A 225 -4.42 -5.85 -4.51
C VAL A 225 -4.16 -5.98 -3.00
N PHE A 226 -5.15 -5.66 -2.17
CA PHE A 226 -5.02 -5.83 -0.73
C PHE A 226 -4.87 -7.31 -0.35
N ALA A 227 -5.69 -8.21 -0.91
CA ALA A 227 -5.58 -9.64 -0.70
C ALA A 227 -4.24 -10.19 -1.19
N PHE A 228 -3.74 -9.71 -2.33
CA PHE A 228 -2.42 -10.05 -2.84
C PHE A 228 -1.30 -9.69 -1.85
N ALA A 229 -1.31 -8.47 -1.32
CA ALA A 229 -0.34 -8.02 -0.33
C ALA A 229 -0.45 -8.84 0.96
N LEU A 230 -1.67 -9.06 1.46
CA LEU A 230 -1.93 -9.83 2.67
C LEU A 230 -1.45 -11.28 2.53
N LEU A 231 -1.83 -11.98 1.46
CA LEU A 231 -1.46 -13.37 1.24
C LEU A 231 0.04 -13.54 0.97
N THR A 232 0.68 -12.58 0.31
CA THR A 232 2.15 -12.56 0.19
C THR A 232 2.80 -12.50 1.57
N GLY A 233 2.40 -11.57 2.42
CA GLY A 233 2.95 -11.42 3.77
C GLY A 233 2.69 -12.64 4.66
N LEU A 234 1.46 -13.19 4.62
CA LEU A 234 1.11 -14.41 5.37
C LEU A 234 1.92 -15.61 4.89
N GLY A 235 2.23 -15.70 3.59
CA GLY A 235 3.10 -16.73 3.05
C GLY A 235 4.51 -16.71 3.64
N PHE A 236 5.04 -15.52 3.95
CA PHE A 236 6.33 -15.38 4.64
C PHE A 236 6.26 -15.82 6.10
N ILE A 237 5.17 -15.50 6.82
CA ILE A 237 4.98 -15.95 8.21
C ILE A 237 4.77 -17.46 8.25
N GLY A 238 3.99 -18.03 7.34
CA GLY A 238 3.74 -19.48 7.26
C GLY A 238 4.96 -20.34 6.96
N HIS A 239 6.07 -19.74 6.55
CA HIS A 239 7.36 -20.44 6.42
C HIS A 239 8.07 -20.64 7.77
N LEU A 240 7.71 -19.89 8.80
CA LEU A 240 8.26 -19.97 10.15
C LEU A 240 7.53 -20.98 11.03
N LEU A 241 6.33 -21.41 10.64
CA LEU A 241 5.50 -22.45 11.28
C LEU A 241 5.76 -23.82 10.65
#